data_e5da6e7aab0aaf71f9eda22ac84d394f
#
_entry.id   e5da6e7aab0aaf71f9eda22ac84d394f
#
_cell.length_a   1.000
_cell.length_b   1.000
_cell.length_c   1.000
_cell.angle_alpha   90.00
_cell.angle_beta   90.00
_cell.angle_gamma   90.00
#
_symmetry.space_group_name_H-M   'P 1'
#
loop_
_entity.id
_entity.type
_entity.pdbx_description
1 polymer ?
#
loop_
_entity_poly.entity_id
_entity_poly.type
_entity_poly.pdbx_seq_one_letter_code
_entity_poly.pdbx_strand_id
1 'polypeptide(L)'
;MAGTIVADTLTHSTAGSLTTDYVVEGTVKHRGHYNQFGVTVSSLTDSLNNSSISDNGTGDVTVNRTTAFSNTGYSSSGGTNYNGVVMFSSAGGSYTTSATQILTKTTSTLAAAENNNTSFMLSGALA
;
A
#
# COMPACT_ATOMS: atom_id res chain seq x y z
N MET A 1 3.22 19.45 -21.96
CA MET A 1 2.27 18.58 -22.68
C MET A 1 2.50 17.17 -22.17
N ALA A 2 1.48 16.50 -21.61
CA ALA A 2 1.59 15.13 -21.18
C ALA A 2 1.40 14.21 -22.40
N GLY A 3 2.34 13.29 -22.66
CA GLY A 3 2.22 12.30 -23.73
C GLY A 3 1.47 11.06 -23.24
N THR A 4 0.69 10.44 -24.13
CA THR A 4 0.01 9.16 -23.87
C THR A 4 0.64 8.10 -24.76
N ILE A 5 0.96 6.94 -24.20
CA ILE A 5 1.36 5.74 -24.93
C ILE A 5 0.17 4.78 -24.88
N VAL A 6 -0.32 4.39 -26.06
CA VAL A 6 -1.35 3.35 -26.19
C VAL A 6 -0.66 2.13 -26.81
N ALA A 7 -0.56 1.05 -26.05
CA ALA A 7 0.05 -0.20 -26.49
C ALA A 7 -0.56 -1.39 -25.74
N ASP A 8 -0.81 -2.48 -26.44
CA ASP A 8 -1.30 -3.73 -25.82
C ASP A 8 -0.13 -4.60 -25.38
N THR A 9 1.05 -4.40 -25.93
CA THR A 9 2.24 -5.20 -25.67
C THR A 9 3.50 -4.33 -25.66
N LEU A 10 4.36 -4.57 -24.69
CA LEU A 10 5.72 -4.05 -24.61
C LEU A 10 6.68 -5.17 -25.02
N THR A 11 7.46 -4.97 -26.10
CA THR A 11 8.39 -5.97 -26.60
C THR A 11 9.84 -5.52 -26.39
N HIS A 12 10.63 -6.37 -25.75
CA HIS A 12 12.08 -6.21 -25.67
C HIS A 12 12.74 -7.08 -26.74
N SER A 13 13.76 -6.57 -27.42
CA SER A 13 14.39 -7.22 -28.58
C SER A 13 14.97 -8.62 -28.29
N THR A 14 15.34 -8.91 -27.05
CA THR A 14 15.97 -10.17 -26.64
C THR A 14 15.29 -10.86 -25.45
N ALA A 15 14.53 -10.13 -24.63
CA ALA A 15 13.93 -10.64 -23.40
C ALA A 15 12.46 -11.09 -23.56
N GLY A 16 11.88 -10.95 -24.77
CA GLY A 16 10.50 -11.32 -25.04
C GLY A 16 9.50 -10.18 -24.88
N SER A 17 8.22 -10.51 -24.88
CA SER A 17 7.11 -9.56 -24.85
C SER A 17 6.33 -9.65 -23.56
N LEU A 18 5.85 -8.52 -23.07
CA LEU A 18 4.99 -8.37 -21.90
C LEU A 18 3.71 -7.67 -22.34
N THR A 19 2.53 -8.22 -22.06
CA THR A 19 1.28 -7.51 -22.26
C THR A 19 1.17 -6.35 -21.26
N THR A 20 0.56 -5.26 -21.65
CA THR A 20 0.41 -4.08 -20.80
C THR A 20 -0.45 -4.33 -19.57
N ASP A 21 -1.24 -5.40 -19.54
CA ASP A 21 -2.00 -5.83 -18.36
C ASP A 21 -1.09 -6.05 -17.14
N TYR A 22 0.10 -6.64 -17.33
CA TYR A 22 1.08 -6.79 -16.24
C TYR A 22 1.57 -5.45 -15.68
N VAL A 23 1.61 -4.41 -16.50
CA VAL A 23 1.94 -3.06 -16.05
C VAL A 23 0.73 -2.41 -15.38
N VAL A 24 -0.46 -2.56 -15.96
CA VAL A 24 -1.70 -1.96 -15.46
C VAL A 24 -2.14 -2.59 -14.14
N GLU A 25 -2.01 -3.91 -13.98
CA GLU A 25 -2.47 -4.62 -12.79
C GLU A 25 -1.34 -5.01 -11.84
N GLY A 26 -0.15 -5.35 -12.39
CA GLY A 26 0.95 -5.93 -11.63
C GLY A 26 1.88 -4.93 -10.94
N THR A 27 1.92 -3.67 -11.36
CA THR A 27 2.80 -2.67 -10.74
C THR A 27 2.20 -2.08 -9.49
N VAL A 28 3.06 -1.59 -8.60
CA VAL A 28 2.65 -0.89 -7.38
C VAL A 28 1.89 0.38 -7.75
N LYS A 29 0.65 0.52 -7.28
CA LYS A 29 -0.24 1.67 -7.52
C LYS A 29 -0.47 2.52 -6.28
N HIS A 30 -0.19 1.98 -5.10
CA HIS A 30 -0.25 2.71 -3.85
C HIS A 30 0.90 2.22 -2.96
N ARG A 31 1.72 3.11 -2.47
CA ARG A 31 2.78 2.81 -1.52
C ARG A 31 2.97 3.95 -0.54
N GLY A 32 3.55 3.64 0.60
CA GLY A 32 3.91 4.65 1.57
C GLY A 32 4.82 4.12 2.65
N HIS A 33 5.38 5.07 3.37
CA HIS A 33 6.22 4.84 4.52
C HIS A 33 5.83 5.79 5.65
N TYR A 34 5.72 5.28 6.87
CA TYR A 34 5.40 6.06 8.06
C TYR A 34 6.12 5.55 9.32
N ASN A 35 6.18 6.41 10.32
CA ASN A 35 6.65 6.11 11.66
C ASN A 35 5.52 6.37 12.65
N GLN A 36 5.18 5.39 13.49
CA GLN A 36 4.17 5.51 14.54
C GLN A 36 4.79 5.44 15.95
N PHE A 37 6.07 5.13 16.08
CA PHE A 37 6.69 4.92 17.40
C PHE A 37 6.75 6.21 18.22
N GLY A 38 5.94 6.27 19.28
CA GLY A 38 5.86 7.40 20.20
C GLY A 38 5.27 8.69 19.60
N VAL A 39 4.65 8.62 18.40
CA VAL A 39 4.07 9.78 17.73
C VAL A 39 2.77 9.42 17.03
N THR A 40 1.83 10.36 16.98
CA THR A 40 0.63 10.23 16.15
C THR A 40 0.99 10.40 14.69
N VAL A 41 0.60 9.45 13.84
CA VAL A 41 0.86 9.51 12.41
C VAL A 41 -0.10 10.48 11.74
N SER A 42 0.44 11.57 11.20
CA SER A 42 -0.34 12.60 10.48
C SER A 42 -0.02 12.69 8.99
N SER A 43 1.08 12.09 8.56
CA SER A 43 1.53 12.10 7.16
C SER A 43 2.40 10.89 6.84
N LEU A 44 2.51 10.57 5.55
CA LEU A 44 3.51 9.63 5.05
C LEU A 44 4.81 10.36 4.73
N THR A 45 5.95 9.74 5.06
CA THR A 45 7.28 10.31 4.75
C THR A 45 7.58 10.24 3.25
N ASP A 46 7.16 9.16 2.59
CA ASP A 46 7.20 8.98 1.15
C ASP A 46 5.93 8.24 0.71
N SER A 47 5.34 8.64 -0.41
CA SER A 47 4.09 8.03 -0.85
C SER A 47 3.85 8.16 -2.36
N LEU A 48 3.06 7.23 -2.89
CA LEU A 48 2.46 7.26 -4.22
C LEU A 48 0.96 7.01 -4.07
N ASN A 49 0.12 7.81 -4.73
CA ASN A 49 -1.33 7.68 -4.74
C ASN A 49 -1.97 7.73 -3.33
N ASN A 50 -1.42 8.50 -2.42
CA ASN A 50 -1.97 8.71 -1.08
C ASN A 50 -2.71 10.05 -1.01
N SER A 51 -3.91 10.06 -0.45
CA SER A 51 -4.68 11.27 -0.17
C SER A 51 -4.60 11.67 1.30
N SER A 52 -4.62 10.71 2.21
CA SER A 52 -4.50 10.94 3.65
C SER A 52 -4.09 9.69 4.39
N ILE A 53 -3.66 9.88 5.64
CA ILE A 53 -3.42 8.83 6.62
C ILE A 53 -4.15 9.18 7.91
N SER A 54 -4.72 8.20 8.58
CA SER A 54 -5.38 8.36 9.87
C SER A 54 -4.76 7.39 10.87
N ASP A 55 -4.32 7.92 12.00
CA ASP A 55 -3.89 7.13 13.16
C ASP A 55 -5.13 6.76 13.97
N ASN A 56 -5.40 5.47 14.08
CA ASN A 56 -6.56 4.94 14.82
C ASN A 56 -6.18 4.46 16.23
N GLY A 57 -4.90 4.59 16.59
CA GLY A 57 -4.34 4.16 17.87
C GLY A 57 -3.15 3.23 17.70
N THR A 58 -2.70 2.67 18.81
CA THR A 58 -1.47 1.84 18.85
C THR A 58 -1.48 0.74 17.79
N GLY A 59 -0.53 0.82 16.85
CA GLY A 59 -0.37 -0.17 15.80
C GLY A 59 -1.52 -0.26 14.81
N ASP A 60 -2.34 0.78 14.67
CA ASP A 60 -3.49 0.81 13.77
C ASP A 60 -3.52 2.13 12.97
N VAL A 61 -3.40 2.02 11.68
CA VAL A 61 -3.38 3.16 10.75
C VAL A 61 -4.26 2.86 9.54
N THR A 62 -5.02 3.83 9.09
CA THR A 62 -5.75 3.76 7.82
C THR A 62 -5.09 4.68 6.79
N VAL A 63 -4.77 4.14 5.62
CA VAL A 63 -4.24 4.88 4.47
C VAL A 63 -5.31 5.00 3.39
N ASN A 64 -5.55 6.22 2.92
CA ASN A 64 -6.54 6.53 1.89
C ASN A 64 -5.85 6.88 0.57
N ARG A 65 -6.46 6.50 -0.54
CA ARG A 65 -5.94 6.71 -1.90
C ARG A 65 -6.56 7.93 -2.56
N THR A 66 -5.79 8.58 -3.42
CA THR A 66 -6.29 9.63 -4.32
C THR A 66 -7.11 9.00 -5.45
N THR A 67 -6.56 7.95 -6.08
CA THR A 67 -7.26 7.16 -7.10
C THR A 67 -7.55 5.77 -6.54
N ALA A 68 -8.81 5.38 -6.51
CA ALA A 68 -9.26 4.09 -6.01
C ALA A 68 -8.79 2.92 -6.89
N PHE A 69 -8.72 1.73 -6.33
CA PHE A 69 -8.66 0.49 -7.12
C PHE A 69 -10.04 0.18 -7.72
N SER A 70 -10.06 -0.51 -8.84
CA SER A 70 -11.31 -0.93 -9.50
C SER A 70 -12.12 -1.94 -8.66
N ASN A 71 -11.45 -2.71 -7.81
CA ASN A 71 -12.08 -3.68 -6.92
C ASN A 71 -11.21 -3.91 -5.67
N THR A 72 -11.67 -4.73 -4.73
CA THR A 72 -10.95 -5.07 -3.49
C THR A 72 -10.00 -6.26 -3.63
N GLY A 73 -9.84 -6.81 -4.83
CA GLY A 73 -8.92 -7.93 -5.10
C GLY A 73 -7.45 -7.55 -5.29
N TYR A 74 -7.04 -6.35 -4.87
CA TYR A 74 -5.67 -5.90 -4.96
C TYR A 74 -4.74 -6.66 -3.99
N SER A 75 -3.49 -6.86 -4.40
CA SER A 75 -2.46 -7.48 -3.58
C SER A 75 -1.82 -6.46 -2.63
N SER A 76 -1.45 -6.90 -1.44
CA SER A 76 -0.82 -6.06 -0.43
C SER A 76 0.42 -6.73 0.15
N SER A 77 1.46 -5.93 0.36
CA SER A 77 2.66 -6.34 1.08
C SER A 77 3.19 -5.17 1.92
N GLY A 78 3.93 -5.50 3.00
CA GLY A 78 4.50 -4.49 3.86
C GLY A 78 5.52 -5.07 4.82
N GLY A 79 6.25 -4.19 5.47
CA GLY A 79 7.26 -4.53 6.44
C GLY A 79 7.50 -3.42 7.44
N THR A 80 8.14 -3.78 8.53
CA THR A 80 8.60 -2.86 9.57
C THR A 80 9.99 -3.26 10.02
N ASN A 81 10.77 -2.31 10.53
CA ASN A 81 12.18 -2.52 10.88
C ASN A 81 12.44 -3.02 12.31
N TYR A 82 11.42 -3.28 13.08
CA TYR A 82 11.55 -3.78 14.44
C TYR A 82 10.75 -5.08 14.60
N ASN A 83 10.79 -5.74 15.74
CA ASN A 83 10.14 -7.03 16.03
C ASN A 83 8.62 -7.05 15.78
N GLY A 84 8.21 -6.61 14.59
CA GLY A 84 6.84 -6.45 14.20
C GLY A 84 6.47 -7.16 12.91
N VAL A 85 5.20 -7.48 12.78
CA VAL A 85 4.56 -7.90 11.55
C VAL A 85 3.58 -6.84 11.08
N VAL A 86 3.48 -6.68 9.77
CA VAL A 86 2.47 -5.84 9.14
C VAL A 86 1.33 -6.73 8.66
N MET A 87 0.12 -6.36 9.01
CA MET A 87 -1.10 -7.03 8.57
C MET A 87 -2.01 -6.02 7.87
N PHE A 88 -2.62 -6.44 6.78
CA PHE A 88 -3.64 -5.68 6.10
C PHE A 88 -5.00 -6.25 6.49
N SER A 89 -5.89 -5.41 7.02
CA SER A 89 -7.11 -5.91 7.66
C SER A 89 -8.36 -5.26 7.09
N SER A 90 -9.42 -6.04 7.07
CA SER A 90 -10.78 -5.56 6.87
C SER A 90 -11.59 -5.49 8.19
N ALA A 91 -10.99 -5.86 9.33
CA ALA A 91 -11.70 -5.99 10.61
C ALA A 91 -12.27 -4.67 11.16
N GLY A 92 -11.80 -3.52 10.68
CA GLY A 92 -12.35 -2.20 10.99
C GLY A 92 -13.13 -1.56 9.84
N GLY A 93 -13.38 -2.29 8.75
CA GLY A 93 -14.12 -1.77 7.59
C GLY A 93 -13.30 -0.96 6.59
N SER A 94 -11.99 -0.89 6.74
CA SER A 94 -11.11 -0.06 5.87
C SER A 94 -10.27 -0.87 4.88
N TYR A 95 -10.73 -2.04 4.43
CA TYR A 95 -10.18 -2.73 3.26
C TYR A 95 -11.15 -2.55 2.10
N THR A 96 -11.07 -1.38 1.47
CA THR A 96 -11.97 -0.95 0.40
C THR A 96 -11.17 -0.60 -0.85
N THR A 97 -11.84 -0.26 -1.93
CA THR A 97 -11.18 0.25 -3.13
C THR A 97 -10.41 1.55 -2.88
N SER A 98 -10.83 2.38 -1.93
CA SER A 98 -10.25 3.70 -1.62
C SER A 98 -9.40 3.76 -0.34
N ALA A 99 -9.51 2.77 0.54
CA ALA A 99 -8.79 2.76 1.82
C ALA A 99 -8.27 1.37 2.20
N THR A 100 -7.20 1.33 3.00
CA THR A 100 -6.66 0.10 3.58
C THR A 100 -6.23 0.34 5.01
N GLN A 101 -6.71 -0.50 5.94
CA GLN A 101 -6.23 -0.53 7.30
C GLN A 101 -4.94 -1.36 7.38
N ILE A 102 -3.94 -0.82 8.03
CA ILE A 102 -2.64 -1.44 8.26
C ILE A 102 -2.49 -1.61 9.77
N LEU A 103 -2.32 -2.86 10.20
CA LEU A 103 -2.07 -3.20 11.59
C LEU A 103 -0.62 -3.61 11.75
N THR A 104 0.05 -3.06 12.76
CA THR A 104 1.38 -3.49 13.18
C THR A 104 1.29 -4.17 14.52
N LYS A 105 1.92 -5.33 14.64
CA LYS A 105 1.87 -6.17 15.84
C LYS A 105 3.25 -6.70 16.19
N THR A 106 3.47 -7.01 17.47
CA THR A 106 4.71 -7.70 17.89
C THR A 106 4.74 -9.13 17.36
N THR A 107 5.92 -9.63 17.01
CA THR A 107 6.10 -11.01 16.53
C THR A 107 5.87 -12.05 17.62
N SER A 108 6.13 -11.70 18.88
CA SER A 108 6.10 -12.66 20.00
C SER A 108 4.70 -12.89 20.57
N THR A 109 3.86 -11.85 20.61
CA THR A 109 2.53 -11.90 21.25
C THR A 109 1.37 -11.57 20.32
N LEU A 110 1.68 -11.08 19.12
CA LEU A 110 0.70 -10.50 18.19
C LEU A 110 -0.13 -9.36 18.80
N ALA A 111 0.37 -8.75 19.86
CA ALA A 111 -0.23 -7.54 20.43
C ALA A 111 -0.03 -6.36 19.49
N ALA A 112 -0.98 -5.42 19.48
CA ALA A 112 -0.83 -4.17 18.75
C ALA A 112 0.43 -3.43 19.22
N ALA A 113 1.24 -2.93 18.30
CA ALA A 113 2.49 -2.26 18.62
C ALA A 113 2.78 -1.13 17.64
N GLU A 114 3.22 -0.02 18.18
CA GLU A 114 3.78 1.06 17.38
C GLU A 114 5.18 0.66 16.89
N ASN A 115 5.42 0.85 15.63
CA ASN A 115 6.70 0.51 15.00
C ASN A 115 7.29 1.70 14.25
N ASN A 116 8.61 1.77 14.27
CA ASN A 116 9.37 2.66 13.39
C ASN A 116 9.35 2.13 11.96
N ASN A 117 9.43 3.03 10.99
CA ASN A 117 9.70 2.69 9.60
C ASN A 117 8.80 1.57 9.05
N THR A 118 7.49 1.73 9.21
CA THR A 118 6.53 0.84 8.56
C THR A 118 6.33 1.25 7.11
N SER A 119 6.45 0.29 6.21
CA SER A 119 6.25 0.48 4.77
C SER A 119 5.18 -0.45 4.23
N PHE A 120 4.50 -0.01 3.18
CA PHE A 120 3.50 -0.82 2.49
C PHE A 120 3.53 -0.57 0.97
N MET A 121 3.09 -1.58 0.23
CA MET A 121 2.91 -1.55 -1.22
C MET A 121 1.64 -2.31 -1.59
N LEU A 122 0.85 -1.73 -2.47
CA LEU A 122 -0.39 -2.33 -2.98
C LEU A 122 -0.38 -2.29 -4.51
N SER A 123 -0.79 -3.39 -5.15
CA SER A 123 -0.88 -3.51 -6.61
C SER A 123 -2.24 -4.05 -7.02
N GLY A 124 -2.76 -3.54 -8.12
CA GLY A 124 -4.08 -3.87 -8.68
C GLY A 124 -4.47 -2.85 -9.74
N ALA A 125 -5.55 -3.11 -10.47
CA ALA A 125 -6.08 -2.17 -11.44
C ALA A 125 -6.66 -0.93 -10.73
N LEU A 126 -6.38 0.26 -11.26
CA LEU A 126 -7.03 1.50 -10.82
C LEU A 126 -8.42 1.65 -11.45
N ALA A 127 -9.32 2.35 -10.76
CA ALA A 127 -10.66 2.67 -11.25
C ALA A 127 -10.61 3.71 -12.38
#